data_9b5033e71791ddeb50a8f72bb53d4cee
#
_entry.id   9b5033e71791ddeb50a8f72bb53d4cee
#
_cell.length_a   1.000
_cell.length_b   1.000
_cell.length_c   1.000
_cell.angle_alpha   90.00
_cell.angle_beta   90.00
_cell.angle_gamma   90.00
#
_symmetry.space_group_name_H-M   'P 1'
#
loop_
_entity.id
_entity.type
_entity.pdbx_description
1 polymer ?
#
loop_
_entity_poly.entity_id
_entity_poly.type
_entity_poly.pdbx_seq_one_letter_code
_entity_poly.pdbx_strand_id
1 'polypeptide(L)'
;TVAILGLLQGSAAVGALWALFSSLLFKVMDDRFPPTEFQSPRLHRSTRRHGEAFVDDVTLWTLATKMTLLQLAPIAEAKSQVWERILWVTGGSLALPKCYYYGIEWKWTTTGEPKMCTTDDTPNVAIHLTSEPNRSRTTLIPRQEVSDGKRTLGVRLEPQGTDANEFQHKITEGIKLRQRMLRAPLNRESTRIGFFAMFRQSM
;
A
#
# COMPACT_ATOMS: atom_id res chain seq x y z
N THR A 1 -29.17 -2.61 -7.67
CA THR A 1 -28.25 -1.50 -7.28
C THR A 1 -27.39 -1.18 -8.47
N VAL A 2 -27.70 -0.11 -9.19
CA VAL A 2 -26.86 0.39 -10.29
C VAL A 2 -25.59 0.93 -9.63
N ALA A 3 -24.44 0.38 -10.00
CA ALA A 3 -23.15 0.85 -9.51
C ALA A 3 -22.90 2.26 -10.07
N ILE A 4 -23.23 3.28 -9.29
CA ILE A 4 -22.97 4.69 -9.63
C ILE A 4 -21.49 4.93 -9.94
N LEU A 5 -20.60 4.17 -9.30
CA LEU A 5 -19.15 4.21 -9.54
C LEU A 5 -18.75 3.79 -10.97
N GLY A 6 -19.49 2.86 -11.60
CA GLY A 6 -19.22 2.45 -12.98
C GLY A 6 -19.53 3.55 -14.02
N LEU A 7 -20.43 4.45 -13.72
CA LEU A 7 -20.79 5.56 -14.61
C LEU A 7 -19.76 6.71 -14.59
N LEU A 8 -18.93 6.78 -13.55
CA LEU A 8 -17.95 7.84 -13.37
C LEU A 8 -16.53 7.43 -13.80
N GLN A 9 -16.29 6.16 -14.09
CA GLN A 9 -14.98 5.68 -14.48
C GLN A 9 -14.52 6.37 -15.78
N GLY A 10 -13.37 7.08 -15.69
CA GLY A 10 -12.83 7.88 -16.78
C GLY A 10 -13.32 9.35 -16.83
N SER A 11 -14.24 9.76 -15.96
CA SER A 11 -14.64 11.16 -15.82
C SER A 11 -13.62 11.97 -15.00
N ALA A 12 -13.35 13.21 -15.39
CA ALA A 12 -12.50 14.14 -14.64
C ALA A 12 -13.03 14.42 -13.21
N ALA A 13 -14.33 14.23 -12.97
CA ALA A 13 -14.95 14.41 -11.66
C ALA A 13 -14.64 13.28 -10.65
N VAL A 14 -14.18 12.11 -11.11
CA VAL A 14 -13.94 10.94 -10.25
C VAL A 14 -12.92 11.25 -9.16
N GLY A 15 -11.82 11.91 -9.50
CA GLY A 15 -10.76 12.25 -8.54
C GLY A 15 -11.28 13.16 -7.42
N ALA A 16 -12.07 14.17 -7.75
CA ALA A 16 -12.64 15.10 -6.78
C ALA A 16 -13.68 14.40 -5.87
N LEU A 17 -14.56 13.57 -6.46
CA LEU A 17 -15.55 12.81 -5.69
C LEU A 17 -14.87 11.80 -4.77
N TRP A 18 -13.82 11.12 -5.24
CA TRP A 18 -13.06 10.20 -4.41
C TRP A 18 -12.36 10.92 -3.27
N ALA A 19 -11.75 12.09 -3.51
CA ALA A 19 -11.13 12.90 -2.46
C ALA A 19 -12.15 13.32 -1.38
N LEU A 20 -13.35 13.72 -1.78
CA LEU A 20 -14.43 14.00 -0.85
C LEU A 20 -14.83 12.77 -0.05
N PHE A 21 -15.04 11.64 -0.74
CA PHE A 21 -15.43 10.37 -0.12
C PHE A 21 -14.38 9.90 0.89
N SER A 22 -13.11 9.82 0.47
CA SER A 22 -12.03 9.38 1.35
C SER A 22 -11.84 10.31 2.56
N SER A 23 -12.09 11.62 2.41
CA SER A 23 -12.08 12.57 3.54
C SER A 23 -13.12 12.22 4.59
N LEU A 24 -14.34 11.85 4.17
CA LEU A 24 -15.39 11.41 5.08
C LEU A 24 -15.04 10.09 5.77
N LEU A 25 -14.45 9.14 5.03
CA LEU A 25 -13.98 7.87 5.59
C LEU A 25 -12.91 8.11 6.66
N PHE A 26 -11.92 8.95 6.38
CA PHE A 26 -10.89 9.32 7.37
C PHE A 26 -11.47 10.07 8.56
N LYS A 27 -12.49 10.93 8.38
CA LYS A 27 -13.17 11.59 9.49
C LYS A 27 -13.81 10.58 10.45
N VAL A 28 -14.45 9.52 9.94
CA VAL A 28 -14.98 8.44 10.79
C VAL A 28 -13.84 7.69 11.52
N MET A 29 -12.67 7.57 10.91
CA MET A 29 -11.49 6.98 11.57
C MET A 29 -10.98 7.88 12.71
N ASP A 30 -10.97 9.22 12.51
CA ASP A 30 -10.60 10.21 13.55
C ASP A 30 -11.49 10.10 14.79
N ASP A 31 -12.78 9.83 14.59
CA ASP A 31 -13.75 9.73 15.69
C ASP A 31 -13.60 8.41 16.50
N ARG A 32 -12.90 7.41 15.98
CA ARG A 32 -12.82 6.07 16.56
C ARG A 32 -11.43 5.67 17.05
N PHE A 33 -10.39 6.22 16.46
CA PHE A 33 -9.00 5.85 16.76
C PHE A 33 -8.11 7.09 16.89
N PRO A 34 -7.11 7.05 17.74
CA PRO A 34 -6.09 8.08 17.72
C PRO A 34 -5.31 8.02 16.41
N PRO A 35 -5.11 9.16 15.74
CA PRO A 35 -4.28 9.21 14.54
C PRO A 35 -2.81 8.94 14.87
N THR A 36 -2.10 8.39 13.90
CA THR A 36 -0.66 8.23 13.97
C THR A 36 0.02 9.58 13.80
N GLU A 37 0.92 9.93 14.72
CA GLU A 37 1.68 11.17 14.68
C GLU A 37 3.05 10.94 14.06
N PHE A 38 3.40 11.74 13.05
CA PHE A 38 4.69 11.77 12.39
C PHE A 38 5.36 13.10 12.67
N GLN A 39 6.61 13.07 13.08
CA GLN A 39 7.42 14.26 13.32
C GLN A 39 8.53 14.37 12.29
N SER A 40 8.70 15.54 11.71
CA SER A 40 9.81 15.84 10.84
C SER A 40 11.02 16.26 11.71
N PRO A 41 12.14 15.52 11.69
CA PRO A 41 13.32 15.87 12.47
C PRO A 41 13.96 17.20 12.02
N ARG A 42 13.77 17.60 10.75
CA ARG A 42 14.33 18.84 10.20
C ARG A 42 13.45 20.07 10.41
N LEU A 43 12.14 19.90 10.28
CA LEU A 43 11.21 21.04 10.27
C LEU A 43 10.54 21.27 11.61
N HIS A 44 10.77 20.41 12.61
CA HIS A 44 10.10 20.43 13.92
C HIS A 44 8.55 20.53 13.80
N ARG A 45 8.01 19.98 12.70
CA ARG A 45 6.58 19.94 12.45
C ARG A 45 6.08 18.52 12.65
N SER A 46 4.90 18.40 13.21
CA SER A 46 4.17 17.14 13.29
C SER A 46 2.97 17.13 12.35
N THR A 47 2.60 15.95 11.90
CA THR A 47 1.36 15.69 11.19
C THR A 47 0.70 14.46 11.77
N ARG A 48 -0.62 14.44 11.80
CA ARG A 48 -1.42 13.33 12.31
C ARG A 48 -2.24 12.74 11.18
N ARG A 49 -2.14 11.42 10.97
CA ARG A 49 -2.83 10.72 9.89
C ARG A 49 -3.18 9.29 10.30
N HIS A 50 -4.28 8.77 9.79
CA HIS A 50 -4.61 7.34 9.89
C HIS A 50 -4.01 6.52 8.78
N GLY A 51 -3.74 7.13 7.65
CA GLY A 51 -3.24 6.50 6.46
C GLY A 51 -3.19 7.47 5.29
N GLU A 52 -3.03 6.92 4.13
CA GLU A 52 -3.07 7.62 2.83
C GLU A 52 -4.00 6.87 1.90
N ALA A 53 -4.73 7.63 1.09
CA ALA A 53 -5.57 7.10 0.03
C ALA A 53 -5.20 7.75 -1.30
N PHE A 54 -5.02 6.93 -2.33
CA PHE A 54 -4.80 7.39 -3.69
C PHE A 54 -5.70 6.59 -4.63
N VAL A 55 -6.71 7.25 -5.17
CA VAL A 55 -7.77 6.63 -5.97
C VAL A 55 -8.40 5.48 -5.19
N ASP A 56 -8.16 4.22 -5.53
CA ASP A 56 -8.67 3.00 -4.90
C ASP A 56 -7.67 2.34 -3.92
N ASP A 57 -6.41 2.75 -3.97
CA ASP A 57 -5.38 2.22 -3.07
C ASP A 57 -5.38 2.98 -1.73
N VAL A 58 -5.41 2.24 -0.62
CA VAL A 58 -5.36 2.80 0.74
C VAL A 58 -4.30 2.09 1.56
N THR A 59 -3.48 2.88 2.22
CA THR A 59 -2.53 2.42 3.24
C THR A 59 -2.92 2.97 4.59
N LEU A 60 -3.18 2.10 5.57
CA LEU A 60 -3.47 2.48 6.95
C LEU A 60 -2.23 2.31 7.82
N TRP A 61 -2.02 3.26 8.73
CA TRP A 61 -0.89 3.24 9.66
C TRP A 61 -1.36 3.06 11.09
N THR A 62 -0.63 2.23 11.83
CA THR A 62 -0.77 2.07 13.27
C THR A 62 0.63 2.11 13.87
N LEU A 63 0.93 3.13 14.64
CA LEU A 63 2.25 3.35 15.22
C LEU A 63 2.12 3.68 16.70
N ALA A 64 2.95 3.06 17.52
CA ALA A 64 3.17 3.51 18.90
C ALA A 64 4.63 3.24 19.31
N THR A 65 5.26 4.23 19.95
CA THR A 65 6.68 4.19 20.32
C THR A 65 6.99 3.27 21.51
N LYS A 66 5.97 2.83 22.25
CA LYS A 66 6.12 2.02 23.48
C LYS A 66 5.36 0.69 23.44
N MET A 67 4.87 0.29 22.27
CA MET A 67 4.11 -0.95 22.09
C MET A 67 4.88 -1.90 21.19
N THR A 68 4.82 -3.18 21.52
CA THR A 68 5.35 -4.25 20.67
C THR A 68 4.40 -4.52 19.51
N LEU A 69 4.89 -5.19 18.47
CA LEU A 69 4.05 -5.61 17.33
C LEU A 69 2.84 -6.46 17.80
N LEU A 70 3.02 -7.30 18.81
CA LEU A 70 1.95 -8.11 19.38
C LEU A 70 0.83 -7.25 20.00
N GLN A 71 1.18 -6.11 20.60
CA GLN A 71 0.21 -5.17 21.16
C GLN A 71 -0.43 -4.27 20.11
N LEU A 72 0.29 -3.98 19.02
CA LEU A 72 -0.20 -3.15 17.92
C LEU A 72 -1.15 -3.90 16.98
N ALA A 73 -0.94 -5.21 16.78
CA ALA A 73 -1.71 -5.99 15.82
C ALA A 73 -3.24 -5.96 16.06
N PRO A 74 -3.76 -6.10 17.29
CA PRO A 74 -5.21 -5.99 17.53
C PRO A 74 -5.76 -4.61 17.19
N ILE A 75 -4.98 -3.54 17.39
CA ILE A 75 -5.38 -2.17 17.07
C ILE A 75 -5.42 -2.00 15.55
N ALA A 76 -4.40 -2.49 14.84
CA ALA A 76 -4.34 -2.47 13.39
C ALA A 76 -5.49 -3.27 12.76
N GLU A 77 -5.80 -4.44 13.33
CA GLU A 77 -6.93 -5.27 12.90
C GLU A 77 -8.26 -4.52 13.08
N ALA A 78 -8.52 -4.00 14.28
CA ALA A 78 -9.74 -3.23 14.56
C ALA A 78 -9.89 -2.02 13.63
N LYS A 79 -8.79 -1.30 13.38
CA LYS A 79 -8.73 -0.16 12.47
C LYS A 79 -9.07 -0.56 11.03
N SER A 80 -8.48 -1.64 10.55
CA SER A 80 -8.72 -2.17 9.21
C SER A 80 -10.15 -2.69 9.03
N GLN A 81 -10.71 -3.34 10.04
CA GLN A 81 -12.10 -3.80 10.05
C GLN A 81 -13.11 -2.63 10.06
N VAL A 82 -12.81 -1.55 10.76
CA VAL A 82 -13.66 -0.35 10.71
C VAL A 82 -13.62 0.27 9.32
N TRP A 83 -12.43 0.39 8.73
CA TRP A 83 -12.29 0.88 7.36
C TRP A 83 -13.10 0.04 6.35
N GLU A 84 -12.98 -1.28 6.42
CA GLU A 84 -13.76 -2.21 5.59
C GLU A 84 -15.28 -1.99 5.72
N ARG A 85 -15.78 -1.85 6.96
CA ARG A 85 -17.21 -1.62 7.21
C ARG A 85 -17.71 -0.30 6.65
N ILE A 86 -16.91 0.74 6.76
CA ILE A 86 -17.27 2.05 6.19
C ILE A 86 -17.33 1.93 4.66
N LEU A 87 -16.42 1.20 4.03
CA LEU A 87 -16.49 0.93 2.60
C LEU A 87 -17.76 0.19 2.22
N TRP A 88 -18.20 -0.81 2.97
CA TRP A 88 -19.47 -1.51 2.69
C TRP A 88 -20.68 -0.59 2.77
N VAL A 89 -20.73 0.31 3.74
CA VAL A 89 -21.81 1.31 3.84
C VAL A 89 -21.86 2.20 2.59
N THR A 90 -20.73 2.46 1.97
CA THR A 90 -20.65 3.25 0.73
C THR A 90 -20.85 2.43 -0.54
N GLY A 91 -21.08 1.11 -0.41
CA GLY A 91 -21.25 0.20 -1.53
C GLY A 91 -19.95 -0.34 -2.12
N GLY A 92 -18.80 -0.01 -1.50
CA GLY A 92 -17.48 -0.54 -1.86
C GLY A 92 -17.12 -1.80 -1.09
N SER A 93 -15.99 -2.41 -1.44
CA SER A 93 -15.41 -3.54 -0.72
C SER A 93 -13.92 -3.61 -0.92
N LEU A 94 -13.20 -4.20 0.03
CA LEU A 94 -11.78 -4.50 -0.12
C LEU A 94 -11.55 -5.70 -1.03
N ALA A 95 -10.54 -5.61 -1.87
CA ALA A 95 -10.04 -6.74 -2.65
C ALA A 95 -9.11 -7.58 -1.76
N LEU A 96 -9.67 -8.40 -0.86
CA LEU A 96 -8.93 -9.16 0.16
C LEU A 96 -7.70 -9.91 -0.36
N PRO A 97 -7.73 -10.55 -1.57
CA PRO A 97 -6.54 -11.21 -2.12
C PRO A 97 -5.37 -10.27 -2.44
N LYS A 98 -5.63 -8.95 -2.50
CA LYS A 98 -4.60 -7.92 -2.72
C LYS A 98 -4.17 -7.23 -1.43
N CYS A 99 -4.89 -7.45 -0.33
CA CYS A 99 -4.55 -6.87 0.95
C CYS A 99 -3.34 -7.55 1.56
N TYR A 100 -2.47 -6.78 2.17
CA TYR A 100 -1.30 -7.25 2.91
C TYR A 100 -0.94 -6.24 3.99
N TYR A 101 -0.06 -6.62 4.91
CA TYR A 101 0.49 -5.69 5.89
C TYR A 101 1.97 -5.95 6.15
N TYR A 102 2.65 -4.92 6.63
CA TYR A 102 4.01 -4.99 7.18
C TYR A 102 3.97 -4.78 8.67
N GLY A 103 4.59 -5.69 9.42
CA GLY A 103 4.88 -5.48 10.82
C GLY A 103 6.32 -4.96 10.95
N ILE A 104 6.47 -3.64 11.18
CA ILE A 104 7.77 -2.99 11.22
C ILE A 104 8.19 -2.80 12.67
N GLU A 105 9.30 -3.41 13.04
CA GLU A 105 9.94 -3.28 14.34
C GLU A 105 11.45 -3.07 14.13
N TRP A 106 12.09 -2.31 15.01
CA TRP A 106 13.50 -1.98 14.91
C TRP A 106 14.28 -2.61 16.04
N LYS A 107 15.47 -3.11 15.74
CA LYS A 107 16.49 -3.53 16.71
C LYS A 107 17.80 -2.82 16.46
N TRP A 108 18.60 -2.71 17.51
CA TRP A 108 19.96 -2.16 17.40
C TRP A 108 20.95 -3.32 17.23
N THR A 109 21.86 -3.18 16.28
CA THR A 109 22.97 -4.12 16.11
C THR A 109 23.98 -3.96 17.25
N THR A 110 24.89 -4.90 17.38
CA THR A 110 26.02 -4.81 18.32
C THR A 110 26.95 -3.61 18.04
N THR A 111 26.92 -3.11 16.80
CA THR A 111 27.66 -1.90 16.37
C THR A 111 26.88 -0.60 16.63
N GLY A 112 25.66 -0.68 17.17
CA GLY A 112 24.82 0.48 17.44
C GLY A 112 24.05 1.02 16.23
N GLU A 113 23.96 0.25 15.14
CA GLU A 113 23.19 0.64 13.96
C GLU A 113 21.74 0.16 14.06
N PRO A 114 20.74 0.97 13.66
CA PRO A 114 19.37 0.53 13.60
C PRO A 114 19.15 -0.45 12.44
N LYS A 115 18.46 -1.56 12.70
CA LYS A 115 18.09 -2.54 11.70
C LYS A 115 16.63 -2.91 11.85
N MET A 116 15.89 -2.98 10.76
CA MET A 116 14.53 -3.54 10.78
C MET A 116 14.57 -5.04 11.09
N CYS A 117 13.66 -5.46 11.93
CA CYS A 117 13.45 -6.88 12.22
C CYS A 117 12.79 -7.56 11.02
N THR A 118 13.22 -8.80 10.76
CA THR A 118 12.57 -9.67 9.78
C THR A 118 11.30 -10.31 10.39
N THR A 119 10.53 -11.01 9.58
CA THR A 119 9.37 -11.79 10.10
C THR A 119 9.79 -12.85 11.11
N ASP A 120 10.99 -13.42 10.96
CA ASP A 120 11.54 -14.43 11.88
C ASP A 120 12.03 -13.82 13.20
N ASP A 121 12.41 -12.55 13.20
CA ASP A 121 12.87 -11.82 14.39
C ASP A 121 11.73 -11.40 15.34
N THR A 122 10.49 -11.43 14.86
CA THR A 122 9.33 -10.84 15.55
C THR A 122 8.21 -11.87 15.73
N PRO A 123 7.36 -11.71 16.78
CA PRO A 123 6.22 -12.60 16.96
C PRO A 123 5.34 -12.70 15.72
N ASN A 124 4.86 -13.91 15.45
CA ASN A 124 3.85 -14.10 14.42
C ASN A 124 2.54 -13.50 14.90
N VAL A 125 2.09 -12.44 14.26
CA VAL A 125 0.81 -11.79 14.51
C VAL A 125 -0.11 -12.00 13.33
N ALA A 126 -1.41 -12.09 13.58
CA ALA A 126 -2.42 -12.29 12.55
C ALA A 126 -3.33 -11.07 12.48
N ILE A 127 -3.66 -10.61 11.28
CA ILE A 127 -4.69 -9.60 11.03
C ILE A 127 -5.78 -10.25 10.18
N HIS A 128 -7.00 -10.21 10.67
CA HIS A 128 -8.16 -10.77 9.99
C HIS A 128 -9.10 -9.67 9.54
N LEU A 129 -9.52 -9.75 8.30
CA LEU A 129 -10.60 -8.93 7.76
C LEU A 129 -11.84 -9.80 7.53
N THR A 130 -12.99 -9.19 7.64
CA THR A 130 -14.25 -9.88 7.40
C THR A 130 -14.54 -9.90 5.91
N SER A 131 -14.75 -11.09 5.35
CA SER A 131 -15.05 -11.23 3.92
C SER A 131 -16.52 -10.94 3.57
N GLU A 132 -17.37 -10.74 4.58
CA GLU A 132 -18.81 -10.51 4.42
C GLU A 132 -19.30 -9.44 5.40
N PRO A 133 -20.32 -8.66 5.03
CA PRO A 133 -20.88 -7.61 5.88
C PRO A 133 -21.40 -8.11 7.24
N ASN A 134 -21.91 -9.33 7.28
CA ASN A 134 -22.45 -9.98 8.50
C ASN A 134 -21.36 -10.61 9.39
N ARG A 135 -20.07 -10.51 9.00
CA ARG A 135 -18.92 -11.07 9.70
C ARG A 135 -18.93 -12.60 9.87
N SER A 136 -19.67 -13.29 9.04
CA SER A 136 -19.75 -14.76 9.13
C SER A 136 -18.44 -15.44 8.71
N ARG A 137 -17.62 -14.77 7.92
CA ARG A 137 -16.31 -15.26 7.48
C ARG A 137 -15.23 -14.24 7.72
N THR A 138 -14.06 -14.72 8.10
CA THR A 138 -12.85 -13.94 8.24
C THR A 138 -11.77 -14.46 7.31
N THR A 139 -11.00 -13.55 6.76
CA THR A 139 -9.85 -13.85 5.91
C THR A 139 -8.57 -13.34 6.57
N LEU A 140 -7.61 -14.23 6.73
CA LEU A 140 -6.28 -13.87 7.21
C LEU A 140 -5.56 -13.05 6.13
N ILE A 141 -5.10 -11.87 6.50
CA ILE A 141 -4.32 -11.02 5.62
C ILE A 141 -2.84 -11.39 5.74
N PRO A 142 -2.13 -11.64 4.63
CA PRO A 142 -0.74 -12.06 4.67
C PRO A 142 0.17 -10.95 5.18
N ARG A 143 1.04 -11.31 6.13
CA ARG A 143 2.18 -10.48 6.53
C ARG A 143 3.25 -10.56 5.45
N GLN A 144 3.82 -9.41 5.10
CA GLN A 144 4.93 -9.34 4.15
C GLN A 144 6.24 -9.12 4.88
N GLU A 145 7.33 -9.65 4.30
CA GLU A 145 8.68 -9.37 4.76
C GLU A 145 9.03 -7.90 4.45
N VAL A 146 9.76 -7.24 5.35
CA VAL A 146 10.14 -5.83 5.21
C VAL A 146 11.07 -5.57 4.00
N SER A 147 11.74 -6.60 3.50
CA SER A 147 12.52 -6.59 2.26
C SER A 147 11.69 -6.81 0.99
N ASP A 148 10.41 -7.21 1.13
CA ASP A 148 9.56 -7.48 -0.02
C ASP A 148 8.91 -6.20 -0.52
N GLY A 149 9.39 -5.69 -1.65
CA GLY A 149 8.79 -4.54 -2.32
C GLY A 149 7.43 -4.88 -2.95
N LYS A 150 6.36 -4.28 -2.44
CA LYS A 150 5.04 -4.36 -3.08
C LYS A 150 4.81 -3.18 -4.00
N ARG A 151 4.16 -3.45 -5.13
CA ARG A 151 3.83 -2.42 -6.10
C ARG A 151 2.75 -1.50 -5.54
N THR A 152 3.10 -0.22 -5.38
CA THR A 152 2.20 0.83 -4.93
C THR A 152 2.33 2.00 -5.90
N LEU A 153 1.23 2.41 -6.52
CA LEU A 153 1.20 3.50 -7.51
C LEU A 153 2.19 3.33 -8.68
N GLY A 154 2.42 2.08 -9.08
CA GLY A 154 3.31 1.77 -10.20
C GLY A 154 4.77 1.53 -9.81
N VAL A 155 5.16 1.81 -8.59
CA VAL A 155 6.53 1.63 -8.06
C VAL A 155 6.54 0.57 -6.97
N ARG A 156 7.60 -0.20 -6.86
CA ARG A 156 7.79 -1.15 -5.76
C ARG A 156 8.46 -0.43 -4.60
N LEU A 157 7.73 -0.31 -3.51
CA LEU A 157 8.21 0.32 -2.28
C LEU A 157 8.55 -0.76 -1.25
N GLU A 158 9.73 -0.65 -0.67
CA GLU A 158 10.21 -1.50 0.42
C GLU A 158 10.22 -0.72 1.72
N PRO A 159 9.66 -1.27 2.82
CA PRO A 159 9.73 -0.61 4.13
C PRO A 159 11.16 -0.29 4.59
N GLN A 160 12.14 -1.07 4.17
CA GLN A 160 13.56 -0.82 4.46
C GLN A 160 14.11 0.44 3.81
N GLY A 161 13.38 1.07 2.88
CA GLY A 161 13.80 2.26 2.16
C GLY A 161 14.86 1.99 1.07
N THR A 162 15.05 0.73 0.67
CA THR A 162 15.85 0.37 -0.48
C THR A 162 15.00 0.38 -1.75
N ASP A 163 15.62 0.49 -2.90
CA ASP A 163 14.98 0.41 -4.22
C ASP A 163 15.39 -0.85 -4.99
N ALA A 164 16.00 -1.81 -4.30
CA ALA A 164 16.59 -3.01 -4.90
C ALA A 164 15.56 -3.82 -5.71
N ASN A 165 14.36 -4.04 -5.16
CA ASN A 165 13.29 -4.78 -5.84
C ASN A 165 12.75 -4.01 -7.06
N GLU A 166 12.62 -2.68 -6.97
CA GLU A 166 12.20 -1.86 -8.10
C GLU A 166 13.25 -1.88 -9.20
N PHE A 167 14.51 -1.70 -8.85
CA PHE A 167 15.62 -1.75 -9.79
C PHE A 167 15.70 -3.10 -10.52
N GLN A 168 15.63 -4.21 -9.78
CA GLN A 168 15.64 -5.56 -10.36
C GLN A 168 14.43 -5.80 -11.27
N HIS A 169 13.26 -5.31 -10.88
CA HIS A 169 12.06 -5.37 -11.70
C HIS A 169 12.24 -4.61 -13.01
N LYS A 170 12.73 -3.36 -12.96
CA LYS A 170 12.99 -2.53 -14.15
C LYS A 170 13.99 -3.17 -15.10
N ILE A 171 15.08 -3.75 -14.57
CA ILE A 171 16.04 -4.51 -15.39
C ILE A 171 15.34 -5.68 -16.10
N THR A 172 14.55 -6.46 -15.36
CA THR A 172 13.86 -7.62 -15.90
C THR A 172 12.88 -7.24 -17.02
N GLU A 173 12.08 -6.19 -16.80
CA GLU A 173 11.16 -5.68 -17.82
C GLU A 173 11.90 -5.10 -19.03
N GLY A 174 13.03 -4.41 -18.81
CA GLY A 174 13.88 -3.90 -19.87
C GLY A 174 14.47 -5.04 -20.74
N ILE A 175 14.90 -6.14 -20.14
CA ILE A 175 15.37 -7.33 -20.86
C ILE A 175 14.23 -7.95 -21.69
N LYS A 176 13.03 -8.11 -21.12
CA LYS A 176 11.85 -8.62 -21.84
C LYS A 176 11.49 -7.72 -23.02
N LEU A 177 11.50 -6.40 -22.81
CA LEU A 177 11.23 -5.43 -23.86
C LEU A 177 12.25 -5.56 -24.99
N ARG A 178 13.55 -5.59 -24.65
CA ARG A 178 14.62 -5.79 -25.64
C ARG A 178 14.39 -7.07 -26.46
N GLN A 179 14.06 -8.19 -25.79
CA GLN A 179 13.80 -9.45 -26.49
C GLN A 179 12.60 -9.38 -27.44
N ARG A 180 11.52 -8.69 -27.04
CA ARG A 180 10.36 -8.46 -27.93
C ARG A 180 10.72 -7.61 -29.14
N MET A 181 11.49 -6.54 -28.93
CA MET A 181 11.94 -5.68 -30.03
C MET A 181 12.85 -6.40 -31.02
N LEU A 182 13.77 -7.25 -30.53
CA LEU A 182 14.65 -8.06 -31.38
C LEU A 182 13.91 -9.10 -32.24
N ARG A 183 12.76 -9.59 -31.77
CA ARG A 183 11.93 -10.56 -32.47
C ARG A 183 10.88 -9.91 -33.40
N ALA A 184 10.61 -8.64 -33.23
CA ALA A 184 9.62 -7.95 -34.04
C ALA A 184 10.24 -7.53 -35.37
N PRO A 185 9.54 -7.64 -36.49
CA PRO A 185 9.99 -7.20 -37.81
C PRO A 185 9.90 -5.66 -37.92
N LEU A 186 10.64 -4.97 -37.06
CA LEU A 186 10.64 -3.50 -36.99
C LEU A 186 11.78 -2.93 -37.83
N ASN A 187 11.48 -1.88 -38.58
CA ASN A 187 12.53 -1.07 -39.19
C ASN A 187 13.20 -0.17 -38.13
N ARG A 188 14.32 0.47 -38.49
CA ARG A 188 15.11 1.30 -37.54
C ARG A 188 14.29 2.41 -36.90
N GLU A 189 13.38 3.04 -37.63
CA GLU A 189 12.55 4.14 -37.14
C GLU A 189 11.45 3.63 -36.16
N SER A 190 10.77 2.56 -36.54
CA SER A 190 9.78 1.90 -35.67
C SER A 190 10.40 1.37 -34.37
N THR A 191 11.65 0.86 -34.44
CA THR A 191 12.40 0.43 -33.26
C THR A 191 12.69 1.63 -32.34
N ARG A 192 13.11 2.77 -32.89
CA ARG A 192 13.36 4.00 -32.15
C ARG A 192 12.09 4.53 -31.47
N ILE A 193 11.00 4.61 -32.22
CA ILE A 193 9.71 5.07 -31.68
C ILE A 193 9.20 4.13 -30.60
N GLY A 194 9.24 2.82 -30.83
CA GLY A 194 8.84 1.81 -29.86
C GLY A 194 9.66 1.87 -28.57
N PHE A 195 10.99 2.04 -28.68
CA PHE A 195 11.86 2.20 -27.54
C PHE A 195 11.47 3.43 -26.70
N PHE A 196 11.35 4.60 -27.31
CA PHE A 196 11.00 5.82 -26.60
C PHE A 196 9.58 5.80 -26.02
N ALA A 197 8.60 5.27 -26.75
CA ALA A 197 7.23 5.19 -26.25
C ALA A 197 7.10 4.25 -25.04
N MET A 198 7.75 3.08 -25.08
CA MET A 198 7.65 2.10 -23.99
C MET A 198 8.57 2.43 -22.83
N PHE A 199 9.77 2.93 -23.07
CA PHE A 199 10.73 3.26 -22.01
C PHE A 199 10.31 4.49 -21.20
N ARG A 200 9.68 5.48 -21.85
CA ARG A 200 9.19 6.69 -21.18
C ARG A 200 7.96 6.44 -20.31
N GLN A 201 7.16 5.42 -20.62
CA GLN A 201 6.00 5.05 -19.81
C GLN A 201 6.37 4.15 -18.61
N SER A 202 7.58 3.59 -18.59
CA SER A 202 8.04 2.70 -17.55
C SER A 202 9.00 3.37 -16.54
N MET A 203 9.39 4.62 -16.76
CA MET A 203 10.09 5.47 -15.80
C MET A 203 9.12 6.36 -15.03
#